data_42f29e820a5f1cec18b68fd58b78963f
#
_entry.id   42f29e820a5f1cec18b68fd58b78963f
#
_cell.length_a   1.000
_cell.length_b   1.000
_cell.length_c   1.000
_cell.angle_alpha   90.00
_cell.angle_beta   90.00
_cell.angle_gamma   90.00
#
_symmetry.space_group_name_H-M   'P 1'
#
loop_
_entity.id
_entity.type
_entity.pdbx_description
1 polymer ?
#
loop_
_entity_poly.entity_id
_entity_poly.type
_entity_poly.pdbx_seq_one_letter_code
_entity_poly.pdbx_strand_id
1 'polypeptide(L)'
;MAVKGGFGTRLALWLVPRFYDLLSRLLFATCRVRLIGDEYRQGCESATIPFVAAFWHYAVFAVIELHRNRGRGWAAMVSASDDAEYVARLLERQGIVTVRGSRNRSGARALKGLIDLMRQGFNAAIVADGSQGPPRVMQAGALMLAGKSGAPVLPVAVAADRYWAFRSWDRTVLPKPFARLVLCYGEPLTVPADRDVVGLEPYRLELETRLNRLYEVAWREVGRPRHDEER
;
A
#
# COMPACT_ATOMS: atom_id res chain seq x y z
N MET A 1 -7.13 -11.15 18.95
CA MET A 1 -6.46 -12.31 19.58
C MET A 1 -5.40 -11.77 20.54
N ALA A 2 -5.36 -12.25 21.80
CA ALA A 2 -4.31 -11.83 22.73
C ALA A 2 -3.00 -12.51 22.33
N VAL A 3 -1.95 -11.72 22.11
CA VAL A 3 -0.60 -12.22 21.82
C VAL A 3 -0.13 -13.04 23.02
N LYS A 4 0.09 -14.34 22.81
CA LYS A 4 0.71 -15.23 23.81
C LYS A 4 2.21 -14.88 23.88
N GLY A 5 2.57 -13.89 24.70
CA GLY A 5 3.95 -13.50 24.87
C GLY A 5 4.20 -13.02 26.30
N GLY A 6 5.40 -13.30 26.85
CA GLY A 6 5.87 -12.81 28.14
C GLY A 6 5.98 -11.28 28.18
N PHE A 7 6.34 -10.72 29.35
CA PHE A 7 6.51 -9.28 29.58
C PHE A 7 7.40 -8.62 28.51
N GLY A 8 8.50 -9.26 28.09
CA GLY A 8 9.40 -8.76 27.05
C GLY A 8 8.72 -8.59 25.70
N THR A 9 7.87 -9.54 25.26
CA THR A 9 7.12 -9.44 24.00
C THR A 9 6.13 -8.28 24.04
N ARG A 10 5.44 -8.09 25.16
CA ARG A 10 4.48 -6.97 25.32
C ARG A 10 5.19 -5.62 25.29
N LEU A 11 6.34 -5.52 25.94
CA LEU A 11 7.18 -4.31 25.94
C LEU A 11 7.70 -4.01 24.53
N ALA A 12 8.19 -5.03 23.79
CA ALA A 12 8.64 -4.89 22.41
C ALA A 12 7.51 -4.43 21.49
N LEU A 13 6.33 -5.02 21.58
CA LEU A 13 5.14 -4.62 20.82
C LEU A 13 4.67 -3.18 21.14
N TRP A 14 5.05 -2.65 22.30
CA TRP A 14 4.74 -1.28 22.69
C TRP A 14 5.83 -0.28 22.24
N LEU A 15 7.11 -0.63 22.37
CA LEU A 15 8.26 0.24 22.10
C LEU A 15 8.57 0.30 20.58
N VAL A 16 8.66 -0.85 19.90
CA VAL A 16 9.13 -0.93 18.51
C VAL A 16 8.28 -0.11 17.56
N PRO A 17 6.93 -0.18 17.57
CA PRO A 17 6.13 0.64 16.70
C PRO A 17 6.26 2.15 16.98
N ARG A 18 6.47 2.55 18.24
CA ARG A 18 6.67 3.96 18.62
C ARG A 18 7.98 4.52 18.11
N PHE A 19 9.04 3.76 18.31
CA PHE A 19 10.37 4.14 17.88
C PHE A 19 10.45 4.21 16.35
N TYR A 20 9.87 3.21 15.67
CA TYR A 20 9.77 3.21 14.22
C TYR A 20 8.96 4.41 13.71
N ASP A 21 7.79 4.71 14.30
CA ASP A 21 6.95 5.84 13.91
C ASP A 21 7.70 7.17 14.02
N LEU A 22 8.47 7.38 15.10
CA LEU A 22 9.28 8.58 15.26
C LEU A 22 10.41 8.65 14.22
N LEU A 23 11.16 7.57 14.04
CA LEU A 23 12.27 7.52 13.08
C LEU A 23 11.78 7.71 11.65
N SER A 24 10.66 7.07 11.28
CA SER A 24 10.04 7.18 9.97
C SER A 24 9.66 8.64 9.69
N ARG A 25 8.98 9.31 10.61
CA ARG A 25 8.64 10.73 10.48
C ARG A 25 9.87 11.61 10.28
N LEU A 26 10.90 11.42 11.10
CA LEU A 26 12.13 12.20 11.00
C LEU A 26 12.83 11.95 9.65
N LEU A 27 12.91 10.69 9.24
CA LEU A 27 13.51 10.30 7.96
C LEU A 27 12.79 10.96 6.78
N PHE A 28 11.45 10.78 6.69
CA PHE A 28 10.67 11.31 5.57
C PHE A 28 10.55 12.84 5.60
N ALA A 29 10.62 13.47 6.77
CA ALA A 29 10.68 14.94 6.87
C ALA A 29 11.95 15.53 6.23
N THR A 30 13.03 14.76 6.10
CA THR A 30 14.24 15.19 5.38
C THR A 30 14.14 15.02 3.87
N CYS A 31 13.19 14.22 3.38
CA CYS A 31 13.05 13.89 1.98
C CYS A 31 12.31 14.99 1.20
N ARG A 32 12.68 15.14 -0.07
CA ARG A 32 11.98 16.05 -1.00
C ARG A 32 11.07 15.25 -1.90
N VAL A 33 9.77 15.50 -1.86
CA VAL A 33 8.77 14.76 -2.63
C VAL A 33 8.30 15.59 -3.82
N ARG A 34 8.40 15.01 -5.02
CA ARG A 34 7.79 15.49 -6.25
C ARG A 34 6.58 14.62 -6.59
N LEU A 35 5.45 15.24 -6.90
CA LEU A 35 4.22 14.57 -7.31
C LEU A 35 4.08 14.58 -8.83
N ILE A 36 3.60 13.47 -9.40
CA ILE A 36 3.24 13.32 -10.81
C ILE A 36 1.83 12.72 -10.85
N GLY A 37 0.94 13.30 -11.66
CA GLY A 37 -0.45 12.84 -11.77
C GLY A 37 -1.30 13.11 -10.52
N ASP A 38 -0.95 14.14 -9.72
CA ASP A 38 -1.66 14.46 -8.49
C ASP A 38 -3.14 14.84 -8.73
N GLU A 39 -3.48 15.29 -9.93
CA GLU A 39 -4.84 15.53 -10.38
C GLU A 39 -5.73 14.28 -10.27
N TYR A 40 -5.21 13.08 -10.52
CA TYR A 40 -5.96 11.83 -10.36
C TYR A 40 -6.30 11.56 -8.90
N ARG A 41 -5.34 11.77 -7.99
CA ARG A 41 -5.59 11.65 -6.55
C ARG A 41 -6.60 12.69 -6.07
N GLN A 42 -6.43 13.95 -6.47
CA GLN A 42 -7.35 15.04 -6.11
C GLN A 42 -8.76 14.75 -6.62
N GLY A 43 -8.91 14.24 -7.85
CA GLY A 43 -10.18 13.79 -8.42
C GLY A 43 -10.84 12.70 -7.59
N CYS A 44 -10.10 11.70 -7.14
CA CYS A 44 -10.60 10.65 -6.24
C CYS A 44 -10.97 11.18 -4.86
N GLU A 45 -10.17 12.09 -4.28
CA GLU A 45 -10.43 12.67 -2.96
C GLU A 45 -11.64 13.61 -2.94
N SER A 46 -11.89 14.32 -4.03
CA SER A 46 -13.06 15.20 -4.18
C SER A 46 -14.37 14.46 -4.45
N ALA A 47 -14.28 13.17 -4.89
CA ALA A 47 -15.46 12.34 -5.10
C ALA A 47 -16.17 12.02 -3.79
N THR A 48 -17.47 11.75 -3.85
CA THR A 48 -18.25 11.37 -2.65
C THR A 48 -17.94 9.96 -2.15
N ILE A 49 -17.48 9.07 -3.04
CA ILE A 49 -17.14 7.68 -2.73
C ILE A 49 -15.64 7.54 -2.41
N PRO A 50 -15.26 6.62 -1.50
CA PRO A 50 -13.87 6.27 -1.27
C PRO A 50 -13.23 5.60 -2.50
N PHE A 51 -11.91 5.49 -2.51
CA PHE A 51 -11.16 4.80 -3.55
C PHE A 51 -10.22 3.72 -2.97
N VAL A 52 -9.76 2.82 -3.82
CA VAL A 52 -8.75 1.81 -3.50
C VAL A 52 -7.40 2.27 -4.06
N ALA A 53 -6.44 2.60 -3.20
CA ALA A 53 -5.06 2.83 -3.64
C ALA A 53 -4.36 1.48 -3.83
N ALA A 54 -3.88 1.20 -5.03
CA ALA A 54 -3.13 -0.01 -5.35
C ALA A 54 -1.67 0.34 -5.66
N PHE A 55 -0.73 -0.40 -5.07
CA PHE A 55 0.71 -0.20 -5.25
C PHE A 55 1.48 -1.50 -5.04
N TRP A 56 2.72 -1.57 -5.53
CA TRP A 56 3.60 -2.72 -5.33
C TRP A 56 4.20 -2.75 -3.93
N HIS A 57 4.40 -3.93 -3.37
CA HIS A 57 4.88 -4.15 -2.01
C HIS A 57 6.21 -3.44 -1.71
N TYR A 58 7.14 -3.39 -2.67
CA TYR A 58 8.45 -2.74 -2.49
C TYR A 58 8.36 -1.29 -1.97
N ALA A 59 7.28 -0.57 -2.30
CA ALA A 59 7.07 0.85 -1.96
C ALA A 59 6.30 1.07 -0.66
N VAL A 60 5.96 0.01 0.08
CA VAL A 60 5.02 0.05 1.22
C VAL A 60 5.36 1.14 2.26
N PHE A 61 6.63 1.29 2.64
CA PHE A 61 7.04 2.30 3.62
C PHE A 61 6.79 3.72 3.13
N ALA A 62 7.14 4.00 1.88
CA ALA A 62 6.97 5.33 1.32
C ALA A 62 5.50 5.66 1.07
N VAL A 63 4.72 4.74 0.54
CA VAL A 63 3.29 4.97 0.29
C VAL A 63 2.56 5.24 1.60
N ILE A 64 2.78 4.43 2.64
CA ILE A 64 2.12 4.61 3.94
C ILE A 64 2.49 5.96 4.56
N GLU A 65 3.79 6.30 4.58
CA GLU A 65 4.25 7.54 5.22
C GLU A 65 3.79 8.79 4.46
N LEU A 66 3.83 8.77 3.13
CA LEU A 66 3.44 9.91 2.30
C LEU A 66 1.91 10.18 2.28
N HIS A 67 1.10 9.16 2.62
CA HIS A 67 -0.37 9.30 2.74
C HIS A 67 -0.85 9.46 4.20
N ARG A 68 0.06 9.48 5.16
CA ARG A 68 -0.25 9.71 6.56
C ARG A 68 -1.03 11.02 6.74
N ASN A 69 -2.15 10.96 7.45
CA ASN A 69 -2.98 12.10 7.81
C ASN A 69 -3.47 12.95 6.60
N ARG A 70 -3.56 12.35 5.42
CA ARG A 70 -4.08 13.03 4.22
C ARG A 70 -5.48 12.52 3.88
N GLY A 71 -6.37 13.46 3.62
CA GLY A 71 -7.73 13.17 3.13
C GLY A 71 -8.58 12.37 4.12
N ARG A 72 -9.33 11.43 3.59
CA ARG A 72 -10.17 10.48 4.36
C ARG A 72 -9.31 9.49 5.13
N GLY A 73 -9.89 8.86 6.17
CA GLY A 73 -9.24 7.77 6.89
C GLY A 73 -8.86 6.61 5.94
N TRP A 74 -7.85 5.85 6.34
CA TRP A 74 -7.34 4.72 5.56
C TRP A 74 -7.60 3.40 6.26
N ALA A 75 -7.92 2.38 5.47
CA ALA A 75 -8.01 1.00 5.90
C ALA A 75 -7.06 0.12 5.09
N ALA A 76 -6.40 -0.86 5.72
CA ALA A 76 -5.48 -1.76 5.05
C ALA A 76 -5.65 -3.21 5.53
N MET A 77 -5.42 -4.17 4.63
CA MET A 77 -5.37 -5.59 5.00
C MET A 77 -3.97 -5.95 5.49
N VAL A 78 -3.90 -6.60 6.64
CA VAL A 78 -2.65 -7.10 7.23
C VAL A 78 -2.77 -8.60 7.47
N SER A 79 -1.71 -9.35 7.23
CA SER A 79 -1.68 -10.80 7.50
C SER A 79 -2.12 -11.10 8.94
N ALA A 80 -2.72 -12.28 9.14
CA ALA A 80 -3.10 -12.78 10.46
C ALA A 80 -1.97 -13.52 11.19
N SER A 81 -0.71 -13.42 10.73
CA SER A 81 0.47 -14.00 11.37
C SER A 81 0.91 -13.17 12.58
N ASP A 82 1.63 -13.80 13.52
CA ASP A 82 2.15 -13.12 14.72
C ASP A 82 3.17 -12.02 14.36
N ASP A 83 3.98 -12.22 13.33
CA ASP A 83 4.93 -11.20 12.85
C ASP A 83 4.21 -9.96 12.31
N ALA A 84 3.06 -10.16 11.67
CA ALA A 84 2.25 -9.06 11.16
C ALA A 84 1.56 -8.22 12.25
N GLU A 85 1.62 -8.64 13.53
CA GLU A 85 1.12 -7.85 14.65
C GLU A 85 1.89 -6.55 14.83
N TYR A 86 3.21 -6.57 14.64
CA TYR A 86 4.03 -5.36 14.67
C TYR A 86 3.63 -4.38 13.57
N VAL A 87 3.39 -4.90 12.34
CA VAL A 87 2.94 -4.11 11.19
C VAL A 87 1.57 -3.48 11.48
N ALA A 88 0.62 -4.25 12.00
CA ALA A 88 -0.69 -3.73 12.30
C ALA A 88 -0.66 -2.61 13.36
N ARG A 89 0.07 -2.81 14.45
CA ARG A 89 0.24 -1.78 15.49
C ARG A 89 0.92 -0.53 14.97
N LEU A 90 1.86 -0.69 14.03
CA LEU A 90 2.48 0.44 13.36
C LEU A 90 1.45 1.23 12.54
N LEU A 91 0.67 0.55 11.68
CA LEU A 91 -0.36 1.17 10.86
C LEU A 91 -1.44 1.85 11.71
N GLU A 92 -1.90 1.19 12.77
CA GLU A 92 -2.88 1.75 13.71
C GLU A 92 -2.37 3.04 14.39
N ARG A 93 -1.08 3.09 14.74
CA ARG A 93 -0.44 4.32 15.25
C ARG A 93 -0.39 5.45 14.21
N GLN A 94 -0.37 5.08 12.95
CA GLN A 94 -0.41 6.04 11.84
C GLN A 94 -1.84 6.44 11.44
N GLY A 95 -2.84 6.00 12.21
CA GLY A 95 -4.25 6.30 11.95
C GLY A 95 -4.89 5.43 10.86
N ILE A 96 -4.23 4.31 10.48
CA ILE A 96 -4.74 3.38 9.48
C ILE A 96 -5.47 2.24 10.21
N VAL A 97 -6.75 2.04 9.89
CA VAL A 97 -7.54 0.92 10.44
C VAL A 97 -7.09 -0.38 9.77
N THR A 98 -6.77 -1.40 10.57
CA THR A 98 -6.29 -2.68 10.04
C THR A 98 -7.36 -3.76 10.06
N VAL A 99 -7.47 -4.51 8.97
CA VAL A 99 -8.30 -5.71 8.86
C VAL A 99 -7.40 -6.93 8.75
N ARG A 100 -7.63 -7.94 9.59
CA ARG A 100 -6.78 -9.14 9.65
C ARG A 100 -7.22 -10.19 8.63
N GLY A 101 -6.32 -10.54 7.72
CA GLY A 101 -6.52 -11.58 6.74
C GLY A 101 -5.46 -11.57 5.65
N SER A 102 -5.41 -12.63 4.87
CA SER A 102 -4.56 -12.75 3.68
C SER A 102 -5.23 -13.68 2.68
N ARG A 103 -4.68 -13.77 1.46
CA ARG A 103 -5.19 -14.67 0.41
C ARG A 103 -5.40 -16.11 0.92
N ASN A 104 -4.51 -16.61 1.77
CA ASN A 104 -4.53 -18.00 2.26
C ASN A 104 -5.26 -18.19 3.59
N ARG A 105 -5.57 -17.11 4.31
CA ARG A 105 -6.23 -17.17 5.63
C ARG A 105 -7.25 -16.04 5.77
N SER A 106 -8.52 -16.41 5.86
CA SER A 106 -9.62 -15.47 6.12
C SER A 106 -9.73 -14.31 5.11
N GLY A 107 -9.23 -14.47 3.87
CA GLY A 107 -9.24 -13.42 2.85
C GLY A 107 -10.63 -12.87 2.53
N ALA A 108 -11.64 -13.74 2.42
CA ALA A 108 -13.02 -13.31 2.19
C ALA A 108 -13.59 -12.47 3.35
N ARG A 109 -13.25 -12.84 4.61
CA ARG A 109 -13.67 -12.07 5.80
C ARG A 109 -12.98 -10.70 5.83
N ALA A 110 -11.69 -10.66 5.51
CA ALA A 110 -10.94 -9.41 5.46
C ALA A 110 -11.45 -8.51 4.33
N LEU A 111 -11.75 -9.07 3.17
CA LEU A 111 -12.36 -8.33 2.07
C LEU A 111 -13.69 -7.70 2.49
N LYS A 112 -14.56 -8.47 3.15
CA LYS A 112 -15.82 -7.95 3.70
C LYS A 112 -15.56 -6.81 4.69
N GLY A 113 -14.62 -6.99 5.62
CA GLY A 113 -14.26 -5.94 6.59
C GLY A 113 -13.78 -4.65 5.92
N LEU A 114 -12.99 -4.73 4.84
CA LEU A 114 -12.58 -3.56 4.06
C LEU A 114 -13.78 -2.90 3.36
N ILE A 115 -14.69 -3.67 2.76
CA ILE A 115 -15.91 -3.13 2.15
C ILE A 115 -16.74 -2.36 3.19
N ASP A 116 -16.89 -2.92 4.40
CA ASP A 116 -17.66 -2.29 5.47
C ASP A 116 -17.01 -0.99 5.95
N LEU A 117 -15.67 -0.92 6.01
CA LEU A 117 -14.93 0.33 6.30
C LEU A 117 -15.04 1.34 5.15
N MET A 118 -14.98 0.90 3.90
CA MET A 118 -15.19 1.79 2.76
C MET A 118 -16.60 2.40 2.76
N ARG A 119 -17.62 1.65 3.13
CA ARG A 119 -18.99 2.17 3.33
C ARG A 119 -19.08 3.23 4.43
N GLN A 120 -18.17 3.19 5.41
CA GLN A 120 -18.02 4.20 6.47
C GLN A 120 -17.18 5.41 6.02
N GLY A 121 -16.71 5.45 4.76
CA GLY A 121 -15.97 6.56 4.19
C GLY A 121 -14.45 6.42 4.22
N PHE A 122 -13.89 5.28 4.62
CA PHE A 122 -12.45 5.02 4.58
C PHE A 122 -11.99 4.66 3.16
N ASN A 123 -10.84 5.21 2.74
CA ASN A 123 -10.12 4.70 1.58
C ASN A 123 -9.45 3.36 1.91
N ALA A 124 -9.24 2.50 0.92
CA ALA A 124 -8.51 1.26 1.12
C ALA A 124 -7.10 1.34 0.50
N ALA A 125 -6.10 0.83 1.22
CA ALA A 125 -4.74 0.67 0.73
C ALA A 125 -4.46 -0.82 0.51
N ILE A 126 -4.15 -1.21 -0.73
CA ILE A 126 -3.93 -2.60 -1.14
C ILE A 126 -2.56 -2.75 -1.80
N VAL A 127 -1.78 -3.65 -1.25
CA VAL A 127 -0.54 -4.13 -1.87
C VAL A 127 -0.91 -5.09 -3.01
N ALA A 128 -0.65 -4.67 -4.25
CA ALA A 128 -1.19 -5.31 -5.45
C ALA A 128 -0.60 -6.70 -5.72
N ASP A 129 0.67 -6.92 -5.42
CA ASP A 129 1.38 -8.21 -5.56
C ASP A 129 1.28 -9.11 -4.30
N GLY A 130 0.55 -8.63 -3.28
CA GLY A 130 0.33 -9.37 -2.04
C GLY A 130 1.57 -9.42 -1.15
N SER A 131 1.52 -10.27 -0.10
CA SER A 131 2.59 -10.35 0.91
C SER A 131 3.67 -11.41 0.60
N GLN A 132 3.50 -12.18 -0.46
CA GLN A 132 4.39 -13.31 -0.80
C GLN A 132 4.83 -13.32 -2.27
N GLY A 133 4.42 -12.31 -3.04
CA GLY A 133 4.75 -12.17 -4.45
C GLY A 133 4.09 -13.18 -5.40
N PRO A 134 4.66 -13.37 -6.58
CA PRO A 134 5.92 -12.78 -7.07
C PRO A 134 5.86 -11.26 -7.25
N PRO A 135 7.02 -10.56 -7.23
CA PRO A 135 7.05 -9.10 -7.28
C PRO A 135 6.45 -8.57 -8.58
N ARG A 136 5.61 -7.54 -8.44
CA ARG A 136 4.96 -6.85 -9.56
C ARG A 136 4.08 -7.76 -10.45
N VAL A 137 3.53 -8.83 -9.87
CA VAL A 137 2.48 -9.64 -10.47
C VAL A 137 1.20 -9.46 -9.67
N MET A 138 0.22 -8.85 -10.30
CA MET A 138 -0.98 -8.40 -9.61
C MET A 138 -1.87 -9.55 -9.15
N GLN A 139 -2.33 -9.47 -7.89
CA GLN A 139 -3.35 -10.32 -7.31
C GLN A 139 -4.75 -9.71 -7.49
N ALA A 140 -5.79 -10.53 -7.56
CA ALA A 140 -7.17 -10.08 -7.79
C ALA A 140 -7.79 -9.26 -6.63
N GLY A 141 -7.13 -9.18 -5.46
CA GLY A 141 -7.71 -8.61 -4.24
C GLY A 141 -8.21 -7.17 -4.37
N ALA A 142 -7.41 -6.29 -5.00
CA ALA A 142 -7.78 -4.89 -5.21
C ALA A 142 -8.99 -4.75 -6.15
N LEU A 143 -9.07 -5.57 -7.19
CA LEU A 143 -10.17 -5.55 -8.15
C LEU A 143 -11.46 -6.13 -7.56
N MET A 144 -11.35 -7.20 -6.76
CA MET A 144 -12.49 -7.75 -6.03
C MET A 144 -13.06 -6.73 -5.03
N LEU A 145 -12.18 -5.98 -4.36
CA LEU A 145 -12.59 -4.90 -3.46
C LEU A 145 -13.29 -3.78 -4.24
N ALA A 146 -12.69 -3.32 -5.33
CA ALA A 146 -13.22 -2.26 -6.18
C ALA A 146 -14.59 -2.63 -6.76
N GLY A 147 -14.72 -3.79 -7.39
CA GLY A 147 -15.97 -4.26 -7.96
C GLY A 147 -17.10 -4.38 -6.91
N LYS A 148 -16.80 -4.92 -5.72
CA LYS A 148 -17.80 -5.10 -4.66
C LYS A 148 -18.15 -3.81 -3.90
N SER A 149 -17.27 -2.82 -3.88
CA SER A 149 -17.51 -1.52 -3.23
C SER A 149 -18.00 -0.44 -4.20
N GLY A 150 -17.88 -0.66 -5.52
CA GLY A 150 -18.12 0.35 -6.55
C GLY A 150 -17.07 1.46 -6.59
N ALA A 151 -15.96 1.29 -5.88
CA ALA A 151 -14.89 2.28 -5.76
C ALA A 151 -13.89 2.20 -6.92
N PRO A 152 -13.37 3.32 -7.44
CA PRO A 152 -12.27 3.28 -8.41
C PRO A 152 -10.97 2.80 -7.76
N VAL A 153 -10.10 2.17 -8.55
CA VAL A 153 -8.74 1.82 -8.14
C VAL A 153 -7.78 2.89 -8.64
N LEU A 154 -7.09 3.56 -7.73
CA LEU A 154 -6.05 4.54 -8.02
C LEU A 154 -4.68 3.85 -8.00
N PRO A 155 -3.98 3.72 -9.14
CA PRO A 155 -2.63 3.18 -9.16
C PRO A 155 -1.63 4.17 -8.57
N VAL A 156 -0.72 3.68 -7.72
CA VAL A 156 0.30 4.49 -7.04
C VAL A 156 1.68 3.85 -7.17
N ALA A 157 2.70 4.64 -7.48
CA ALA A 157 4.10 4.21 -7.47
C ALA A 157 4.99 5.26 -6.80
N VAL A 158 6.08 4.81 -6.16
CA VAL A 158 7.07 5.67 -5.52
C VAL A 158 8.47 5.20 -5.91
N ALA A 159 9.36 6.13 -6.22
CA ALA A 159 10.78 5.85 -6.35
C ALA A 159 11.62 6.84 -5.55
N ALA A 160 12.85 6.46 -5.23
CA ALA A 160 13.82 7.29 -4.49
C ALA A 160 15.18 7.28 -5.20
N ASP A 161 15.85 8.44 -5.29
CA ASP A 161 17.20 8.54 -5.87
C ASP A 161 18.28 7.93 -4.97
N ARG A 162 18.02 7.84 -3.66
CA ARG A 162 18.92 7.25 -2.66
C ARG A 162 18.08 6.42 -1.68
N TYR A 163 18.40 5.14 -1.55
CA TYR A 163 17.64 4.21 -0.75
C TYR A 163 18.48 3.05 -0.19
N TRP A 164 17.94 2.33 0.76
CA TRP A 164 18.34 0.99 1.14
C TRP A 164 17.31 0.01 0.56
N ALA A 165 17.77 -1.06 -0.10
CA ALA A 165 16.95 -2.17 -0.53
C ALA A 165 17.15 -3.34 0.42
N PHE A 166 16.05 -3.87 0.96
CA PHE A 166 16.10 -5.04 1.83
C PHE A 166 16.36 -6.32 1.00
N ARG A 167 16.90 -7.35 1.64
CA ARG A 167 17.06 -8.68 1.04
C ARG A 167 15.76 -9.48 1.17
N SER A 168 14.66 -8.93 0.71
CA SER A 168 13.33 -9.53 0.64
C SER A 168 13.00 -9.97 -0.78
N TRP A 169 11.93 -10.74 -0.96
CA TRP A 169 11.46 -11.22 -2.26
C TRP A 169 11.15 -10.07 -3.24
N ASP A 170 10.67 -8.94 -2.73
CA ASP A 170 10.30 -7.74 -3.46
C ASP A 170 11.39 -6.66 -3.45
N ARG A 171 12.50 -6.88 -2.72
CA ARG A 171 13.54 -5.88 -2.46
C ARG A 171 12.98 -4.56 -1.95
N THR A 172 12.10 -4.63 -0.95
CA THR A 172 11.48 -3.46 -0.32
C THR A 172 12.45 -2.29 -0.16
N VAL A 173 12.00 -1.10 -0.56
CA VAL A 173 12.81 0.12 -0.57
C VAL A 173 12.50 0.99 0.64
N LEU A 174 13.55 1.43 1.34
CA LEU A 174 13.48 2.48 2.35
C LEU A 174 14.35 3.66 1.89
N PRO A 175 13.80 4.88 1.71
CA PRO A 175 14.60 6.03 1.29
C PRO A 175 15.65 6.37 2.33
N LYS A 176 16.79 6.89 1.88
CA LYS A 176 17.82 7.44 2.77
C LYS A 176 17.47 8.88 3.17
N PRO A 177 18.03 9.40 4.28
CA PRO A 177 17.87 10.81 4.62
C PRO A 177 18.25 11.72 3.44
N PHE A 178 17.45 12.80 3.27
CA PHE A 178 17.63 13.79 2.19
C PHE A 178 17.48 13.24 0.77
N ALA A 179 16.82 12.07 0.61
CA ALA A 179 16.51 11.53 -0.71
C ALA A 179 15.45 12.38 -1.44
N ARG A 180 15.54 12.37 -2.77
CA ARG A 180 14.45 12.87 -3.62
C ARG A 180 13.53 11.70 -3.93
N LEU A 181 12.26 11.90 -3.62
CA LEU A 181 11.19 10.93 -3.89
C LEU A 181 10.34 11.45 -5.05
N VAL A 182 9.93 10.54 -5.91
CA VAL A 182 8.87 10.78 -6.90
C VAL A 182 7.70 9.89 -6.55
N LEU A 183 6.55 10.51 -6.27
CA LEU A 183 5.28 9.83 -6.01
C LEU A 183 4.38 10.06 -7.22
N CYS A 184 4.05 8.98 -7.91
CA CYS A 184 3.24 8.97 -9.12
C CYS A 184 1.84 8.42 -8.81
N TYR A 185 0.83 9.11 -9.33
CA TYR A 185 -0.55 8.63 -9.39
C TYR A 185 -0.94 8.40 -10.84
N GLY A 186 -1.61 7.29 -11.13
CA GLY A 186 -2.12 6.97 -12.45
C GLY A 186 -3.61 7.22 -12.57
N GLU A 187 -4.09 7.18 -13.80
CA GLU A 187 -5.52 7.27 -14.09
C GLU A 187 -6.28 6.17 -13.34
N PRO A 188 -7.35 6.53 -12.61
CA PRO A 188 -8.17 5.56 -11.88
C PRO A 188 -8.83 4.55 -12.80
N LEU A 189 -8.90 3.30 -12.36
CA LEU A 189 -9.59 2.21 -13.05
C LEU A 189 -10.91 1.89 -12.37
N THR A 190 -12.01 1.93 -13.10
CA THR A 190 -13.32 1.47 -12.62
C THR A 190 -13.51 0.00 -12.99
N VAL A 191 -13.98 -0.80 -12.02
CA VAL A 191 -14.22 -2.23 -12.17
C VAL A 191 -15.72 -2.50 -12.03
N PRO A 192 -16.36 -3.19 -13.00
CA PRO A 192 -17.78 -3.54 -12.89
C PRO A 192 -18.08 -4.44 -11.67
N ALA A 193 -19.26 -4.23 -11.05
CA ALA A 193 -19.62 -4.85 -9.78
C ALA A 193 -19.76 -6.38 -9.83
N ASP A 194 -20.31 -6.91 -10.90
CA ASP A 194 -20.80 -8.30 -11.00
C ASP A 194 -19.84 -9.22 -11.78
N ARG A 195 -18.53 -9.03 -11.59
CA ARG A 195 -17.53 -9.89 -12.25
C ARG A 195 -17.04 -10.98 -11.29
N ASP A 196 -17.06 -12.22 -11.79
CA ASP A 196 -16.34 -13.31 -11.18
C ASP A 196 -14.82 -13.20 -11.41
N VAL A 197 -14.05 -14.10 -10.86
CA VAL A 197 -12.57 -14.07 -10.97
C VAL A 197 -12.09 -14.11 -12.42
N VAL A 198 -12.78 -14.84 -13.29
CA VAL A 198 -12.46 -14.92 -14.73
C VAL A 198 -12.78 -13.60 -15.44
N GLY A 199 -13.91 -13.01 -15.14
CA GLY A 199 -14.32 -11.72 -15.69
C GLY A 199 -13.49 -10.53 -15.18
N LEU A 200 -12.72 -10.70 -14.08
CA LEU A 200 -11.78 -9.70 -13.58
C LEU A 200 -10.42 -9.75 -14.29
N GLU A 201 -10.08 -10.79 -15.01
CA GLU A 201 -8.74 -10.97 -15.60
C GLU A 201 -8.33 -9.84 -16.57
N PRO A 202 -9.18 -9.33 -17.46
CA PRO A 202 -8.82 -8.17 -18.29
C PRO A 202 -8.47 -6.93 -17.48
N TYR A 203 -9.21 -6.65 -16.41
CA TYR A 203 -8.96 -5.53 -15.50
C TYR A 203 -7.69 -5.73 -14.67
N ARG A 204 -7.36 -6.99 -14.32
CA ARG A 204 -6.12 -7.34 -13.64
C ARG A 204 -4.91 -7.01 -14.50
N LEU A 205 -4.92 -7.43 -15.76
CA LEU A 205 -3.84 -7.17 -16.71
C LEU A 205 -3.71 -5.67 -17.00
N GLU A 206 -4.82 -4.97 -17.14
CA GLU A 206 -4.83 -3.51 -17.36
C GLU A 206 -4.21 -2.77 -16.17
N LEU A 207 -4.64 -3.08 -14.93
CA LEU A 207 -4.12 -2.42 -13.74
C LEU A 207 -2.64 -2.79 -13.48
N GLU A 208 -2.24 -4.04 -13.74
CA GLU A 208 -0.84 -4.47 -13.71
C GLU A 208 0.02 -3.66 -14.69
N THR A 209 -0.47 -3.47 -15.90
CA THR A 209 0.19 -2.66 -16.93
C THR A 209 0.34 -1.20 -16.50
N ARG A 210 -0.73 -0.59 -15.96
CA ARG A 210 -0.70 0.79 -15.44
C ARG A 210 0.28 0.93 -14.28
N LEU A 211 0.28 0.01 -13.33
CA LEU A 211 1.19 0.00 -12.17
C LEU A 211 2.66 -0.17 -12.61
N ASN A 212 2.94 -1.07 -13.55
CA ASN A 212 4.29 -1.27 -14.08
C ASN A 212 4.78 -0.04 -14.86
N ARG A 213 3.91 0.59 -15.65
CA ARG A 213 4.23 1.85 -16.34
C ARG A 213 4.55 2.98 -15.36
N LEU A 214 3.75 3.15 -14.30
CA LEU A 214 4.00 4.14 -13.26
C LEU A 214 5.30 3.87 -12.52
N TYR A 215 5.59 2.60 -12.22
CA TYR A 215 6.85 2.17 -11.63
C TYR A 215 8.03 2.63 -12.50
N GLU A 216 8.02 2.36 -13.79
CA GLU A 216 9.09 2.77 -14.71
C GLU A 216 9.23 4.30 -14.81
N VAL A 217 8.10 5.02 -14.85
CA VAL A 217 8.10 6.48 -14.82
C VAL A 217 8.76 7.00 -13.54
N ALA A 218 8.37 6.50 -12.38
CA ALA A 218 8.91 6.96 -11.10
C ALA A 218 10.44 6.75 -11.00
N TRP A 219 10.95 5.57 -11.40
CA TRP A 219 12.38 5.27 -11.35
C TRP A 219 13.18 6.09 -12.36
N ARG A 220 12.66 6.31 -13.57
CA ARG A 220 13.26 7.18 -14.56
C ARG A 220 13.36 8.63 -14.08
N GLU A 221 12.31 9.15 -13.44
CA GLU A 221 12.24 10.53 -12.94
C GLU A 221 13.21 10.82 -11.78
N VAL A 222 13.58 9.82 -10.99
CA VAL A 222 14.64 9.95 -9.99
C VAL A 222 16.03 9.75 -10.57
N GLY A 223 16.14 9.38 -11.85
CA GLY A 223 17.42 9.16 -12.54
C GLY A 223 18.14 7.89 -12.08
N ARG A 224 17.41 6.85 -11.76
CA ARG A 224 17.93 5.56 -11.30
C ARG A 224 17.42 4.41 -12.15
N PRO A 225 18.22 3.32 -12.32
CA PRO A 225 17.69 2.04 -12.79
C PRO A 225 16.64 1.51 -11.80
N ARG A 226 15.89 0.53 -12.22
CA ARG A 226 14.89 -0.11 -11.35
C ARG A 226 15.57 -0.72 -10.12
N HIS A 227 14.94 -0.62 -8.95
CA HIS A 227 15.51 -1.07 -7.68
C HIS A 227 15.85 -2.58 -7.65
N ASP A 228 15.22 -3.37 -8.50
CA ASP A 228 15.45 -4.80 -8.66
C ASP A 228 16.58 -5.14 -9.64
N GLU A 229 17.10 -4.17 -10.39
CA GLU A 229 18.24 -4.32 -11.30
C GLU A 229 19.59 -3.96 -10.63
N GLU A 230 19.59 -3.13 -9.60
CA GLU A 230 20.81 -2.86 -8.82
C GLU A 230 21.20 -4.09 -7.99
N ARG A 231 22.34 -4.72 -8.30
CA ARG A 231 22.96 -5.83 -7.55
C ARG A 231 23.81 -5.31 -6.39
#